data_2455a359a1f5e2d226fe096690b27315
#
_entry.id   2455a359a1f5e2d226fe096690b27315
#
_cell.length_a   1.000
_cell.length_b   1.000
_cell.length_c   1.000
_cell.angle_alpha   90.00
_cell.angle_beta   90.00
_cell.angle_gamma   90.00
#
_symmetry.space_group_name_H-M   'P 1'
#
loop_
_entity.id
_entity.type
_entity.pdbx_description
1 polymer ?
#
loop_
_entity_poly.entity_id
_entity_poly.type
_entity_poly.pdbx_seq_one_letter_code
_entity_poly.pdbx_strand_id
1 'polypeptide(L)'
;RFGAANELGVFAMTENGLRGVSNPSAIFLASYRDDTPGSCVLVTQEGSRPLLVEIQALVDDAHGFTPKRLTVGLEQNRLAMLLAVLNRHGGIACFDQDVFLNTVGGVKIGEPAADLAVILAMLSSFRNRPMPEKTVVFGEIGLSGEVRPVARGQERLKEAEKLGFKRAIVPKANMPRNAKEFPNLKIYGVSSLQEAIDVCRDGD
;
A
#
# COMPACT_ATOMS: atom_id res chain seq x y z
N ARG A 1 -10.28 -6.28 29.63
CA ARG A 1 -9.94 -6.30 28.23
C ARG A 1 -10.43 -7.56 27.53
N PHE A 2 -10.81 -7.43 26.30
CA PHE A 2 -11.52 -8.45 25.57
C PHE A 2 -10.58 -9.37 24.80
N GLY A 3 -10.86 -10.64 24.69
CA GLY A 3 -10.10 -11.70 24.08
C GLY A 3 -9.14 -11.28 22.97
N ALA A 4 -9.53 -11.31 21.73
CA ALA A 4 -8.70 -10.86 20.62
C ALA A 4 -8.59 -9.34 20.62
N ALA A 5 -7.93 -8.81 21.64
CA ALA A 5 -7.90 -7.41 22.03
C ALA A 5 -7.36 -6.47 20.95
N ASN A 6 -6.70 -7.01 19.93
CA ASN A 6 -6.14 -6.23 18.83
C ASN A 6 -7.04 -6.18 17.61
N GLU A 7 -8.21 -6.77 17.68
CA GLU A 7 -9.14 -6.72 16.58
C GLU A 7 -9.91 -5.41 16.53
N LEU A 8 -10.01 -4.86 15.33
CA LEU A 8 -10.75 -3.63 15.08
C LEU A 8 -12.23 -3.95 14.91
N GLY A 9 -13.09 -3.30 15.69
CA GLY A 9 -14.53 -3.30 15.46
C GLY A 9 -14.88 -2.27 14.40
N VAL A 10 -15.59 -2.70 13.35
CA VAL A 10 -15.99 -1.80 12.27
C VAL A 10 -17.48 -1.79 12.16
N PHE A 11 -18.06 -0.59 12.08
CA PHE A 11 -19.50 -0.36 12.01
C PHE A 11 -19.83 0.59 10.87
N ALA A 12 -20.90 0.31 10.16
CA ALA A 12 -21.45 1.20 9.15
C ALA A 12 -22.72 1.87 9.68
N MET A 13 -22.84 3.19 9.46
CA MET A 13 -24.04 3.92 9.75
C MET A 13 -25.09 3.66 8.66
N THR A 14 -26.27 3.22 9.04
CA THR A 14 -27.39 2.98 8.14
C THR A 14 -28.61 3.78 8.60
N GLU A 15 -29.68 3.78 7.80
CA GLU A 15 -30.95 4.42 8.18
C GLU A 15 -31.51 3.85 9.49
N ASN A 16 -31.18 2.63 9.82
CA ASN A 16 -31.62 1.95 11.04
C ASN A 16 -30.59 1.99 12.18
N GLY A 17 -29.54 2.83 12.06
CA GLY A 17 -28.50 2.98 13.06
C GLY A 17 -27.19 2.30 12.68
N LEU A 18 -26.31 2.06 13.67
CA LEU A 18 -25.03 1.41 13.47
C LEU A 18 -25.19 -0.09 13.21
N ARG A 19 -24.54 -0.60 12.20
CA ARG A 19 -24.43 -2.03 11.92
C ARG A 19 -22.99 -2.49 11.93
N GLY A 20 -22.75 -3.64 12.56
CA GLY A 20 -21.47 -4.31 12.47
C GLY A 20 -21.20 -4.75 11.03
N VAL A 21 -19.96 -4.54 10.58
CA VAL A 21 -19.51 -4.95 9.25
C VAL A 21 -18.63 -6.18 9.40
N SER A 22 -19.03 -7.29 8.77
CA SER A 22 -18.31 -8.57 8.87
C SER A 22 -16.93 -8.51 8.20
N ASN A 23 -16.77 -7.66 7.18
CA ASN A 23 -15.50 -7.47 6.48
C ASN A 23 -15.20 -5.97 6.37
N PRO A 24 -14.25 -5.45 7.16
CA PRO A 24 -13.87 -4.02 7.11
C PRO A 24 -13.44 -3.53 5.74
N SER A 25 -12.80 -4.38 4.95
CA SER A 25 -12.34 -4.02 3.62
C SER A 25 -13.47 -3.77 2.63
N ALA A 26 -14.67 -4.28 2.89
CA ALA A 26 -15.81 -4.04 2.02
C ALA A 26 -16.22 -2.56 1.97
N ILE A 27 -16.04 -1.83 3.06
CA ILE A 27 -16.31 -0.39 3.12
C ILE A 27 -15.35 0.36 2.20
N PHE A 28 -14.09 0.00 2.27
CA PHE A 28 -13.05 0.56 1.42
C PHE A 28 -13.36 0.32 -0.07
N LEU A 29 -13.71 -0.93 -0.44
CA LEU A 29 -13.96 -1.30 -1.84
C LEU A 29 -15.15 -0.57 -2.46
N ALA A 30 -16.12 -0.16 -1.65
CA ALA A 30 -17.29 0.56 -2.13
C ALA A 30 -16.94 1.92 -2.76
N SER A 31 -15.82 2.53 -2.36
CA SER A 31 -15.37 3.84 -2.85
C SER A 31 -14.08 3.79 -3.66
N TYR A 32 -13.42 2.64 -3.73
CA TYR A 32 -12.14 2.52 -4.41
C TYR A 32 -12.28 2.58 -5.94
N ARG A 33 -11.34 3.28 -6.60
CA ARG A 33 -11.27 3.42 -8.05
C ARG A 33 -9.85 3.15 -8.54
N ASP A 34 -9.74 2.33 -9.61
CA ASP A 34 -8.46 1.91 -10.17
C ASP A 34 -7.79 2.96 -11.07
N ASP A 35 -8.52 3.99 -11.47
CA ASP A 35 -8.08 4.95 -12.49
C ASP A 35 -7.45 6.22 -11.94
N THR A 36 -7.14 6.26 -10.65
CA THR A 36 -6.65 7.45 -9.97
C THR A 36 -5.13 7.38 -9.77
N PRO A 37 -4.35 8.31 -10.40
CA PRO A 37 -2.92 8.42 -10.10
C PRO A 37 -2.68 8.76 -8.64
N GLY A 38 -1.62 8.19 -8.07
CA GLY A 38 -1.27 8.44 -6.68
C GLY A 38 -1.94 7.51 -5.68
N SER A 39 -2.80 6.61 -6.13
CA SER A 39 -3.48 5.64 -5.28
C SER A 39 -2.80 4.28 -5.35
N CYS A 40 -2.56 3.67 -4.20
CA CYS A 40 -2.02 2.31 -4.10
C CYS A 40 -2.71 1.57 -2.95
N VAL A 41 -3.12 0.35 -3.19
CA VAL A 41 -3.81 -0.46 -2.18
C VAL A 41 -2.81 -1.32 -1.45
N LEU A 42 -2.71 -1.10 -0.14
CA LEU A 42 -1.89 -1.89 0.77
C LEU A 42 -2.74 -2.98 1.40
N VAL A 43 -2.18 -4.17 1.58
CA VAL A 43 -2.74 -5.12 2.54
C VAL A 43 -1.91 -5.03 3.81
N THR A 44 -2.49 -4.42 4.84
CA THR A 44 -1.87 -4.27 6.14
C THR A 44 -2.41 -5.32 7.11
N GLN A 45 -1.70 -5.55 8.19
CA GLN A 45 -2.12 -6.45 9.26
C GLN A 45 -2.60 -5.62 10.45
N GLU A 46 -3.88 -5.71 10.76
CA GLU A 46 -4.46 -5.02 11.91
C GLU A 46 -4.89 -6.06 12.93
N GLY A 47 -4.16 -6.16 14.04
CA GLY A 47 -4.37 -7.22 15.02
C GLY A 47 -4.18 -8.60 14.39
N SER A 48 -5.19 -9.44 14.43
CA SER A 48 -5.18 -10.78 13.85
C SER A 48 -5.69 -10.84 12.42
N ARG A 49 -6.10 -9.70 11.83
CA ARG A 49 -6.76 -9.67 10.52
C ARG A 49 -5.98 -8.86 9.50
N PRO A 50 -5.88 -9.34 8.25
CA PRO A 50 -5.45 -8.49 7.15
C PRO A 50 -6.55 -7.50 6.79
N LEU A 51 -6.14 -6.31 6.37
CA LEU A 51 -7.03 -5.23 6.03
C LEU A 51 -6.50 -4.51 4.79
N LEU A 52 -7.36 -4.28 3.81
CA LEU A 52 -7.00 -3.47 2.66
C LEU A 52 -7.19 -2.00 3.01
N VAL A 53 -6.15 -1.21 2.71
CA VAL A 53 -6.15 0.23 2.96
C VAL A 53 -5.63 0.93 1.72
N GLU A 54 -6.33 1.97 1.29
CA GLU A 54 -5.84 2.81 0.20
C GLU A 54 -4.88 3.85 0.76
N ILE A 55 -3.69 3.92 0.14
CA ILE A 55 -2.72 4.99 0.38
C ILE A 55 -2.79 5.93 -0.81
N GLN A 56 -2.96 7.21 -0.52
CA GLN A 56 -2.95 8.24 -1.55
C GLN A 56 -1.74 9.14 -1.38
N ALA A 57 -1.06 9.41 -2.48
CA ALA A 57 0.07 10.34 -2.53
C ALA A 57 -0.24 11.46 -3.51
N LEU A 58 0.18 12.65 -3.15
CA LEU A 58 0.23 13.79 -4.05
C LEU A 58 1.65 14.30 -4.07
N VAL A 59 2.29 14.24 -5.22
CA VAL A 59 3.64 14.76 -5.46
C VAL A 59 3.51 15.85 -6.51
N ASP A 60 3.89 17.05 -6.17
CA ASP A 60 3.73 18.22 -7.04
C ASP A 60 4.90 19.17 -6.88
N ASP A 61 5.11 20.04 -7.84
CA ASP A 61 6.17 21.04 -7.76
C ASP A 61 6.01 21.89 -6.51
N ALA A 62 7.10 22.12 -5.80
CA ALA A 62 7.07 22.93 -4.60
C ALA A 62 6.80 24.39 -4.95
N HIS A 63 5.84 25.00 -4.26
CA HIS A 63 5.47 26.41 -4.48
C HIS A 63 6.14 27.37 -3.50
N GLY A 64 6.96 26.85 -2.58
CA GLY A 64 7.68 27.65 -1.60
C GLY A 64 9.17 27.38 -1.65
N PHE A 65 9.92 28.05 -0.79
CA PHE A 65 11.38 27.87 -0.71
C PHE A 65 11.76 26.51 -0.12
N THR A 66 10.91 25.97 0.75
CA THR A 66 11.14 24.67 1.36
C THR A 66 10.05 23.72 0.95
N PRO A 67 10.39 22.60 0.28
CA PRO A 67 9.40 21.58 -0.07
C PRO A 67 8.67 21.03 1.15
N LYS A 68 7.37 20.88 1.02
CA LYS A 68 6.52 20.35 2.09
C LYS A 68 6.54 18.83 2.10
N ARG A 69 6.58 18.26 3.30
CA ARG A 69 6.48 16.82 3.52
C ARG A 69 5.45 16.60 4.60
N LEU A 70 4.27 16.09 4.24
CA LEU A 70 3.17 15.91 5.17
C LEU A 70 2.60 14.51 5.06
N THR A 71 2.39 13.87 6.22
CA THR A 71 1.77 12.55 6.27
C THR A 71 0.55 12.58 7.19
N VAL A 72 -0.49 11.88 6.78
CA VAL A 72 -1.66 11.61 7.62
C VAL A 72 -1.85 10.09 7.64
N GLY A 73 -1.76 9.49 8.82
CA GLY A 73 -1.87 8.05 9.00
C GLY A 73 -0.58 7.25 8.81
N LEU A 74 0.51 7.92 8.43
CA LEU A 74 1.83 7.33 8.24
C LEU A 74 2.87 8.15 8.99
N GLU A 75 3.99 7.53 9.36
CA GLU A 75 5.03 8.19 10.13
C GLU A 75 5.88 9.12 9.25
N GLN A 76 6.05 10.36 9.71
CA GLN A 76 6.80 11.41 9.00
C GLN A 76 8.26 11.02 8.74
N ASN A 77 8.93 10.45 9.75
CA ASN A 77 10.32 10.02 9.60
C ASN A 77 10.49 8.91 8.58
N ARG A 78 9.51 8.02 8.48
CA ARG A 78 9.53 6.96 7.49
C ARG A 78 9.47 7.52 6.07
N LEU A 79 8.65 8.54 5.85
CA LEU A 79 8.56 9.22 4.56
C LEU A 79 9.93 9.77 4.13
N ALA A 80 10.65 10.42 5.01
CA ALA A 80 11.97 10.99 4.70
C ALA A 80 12.95 9.89 4.23
N MET A 81 12.94 8.74 4.91
CA MET A 81 13.78 7.60 4.52
C MET A 81 13.38 7.04 3.16
N LEU A 82 12.09 6.88 2.91
CA LEU A 82 11.60 6.33 1.65
C LEU A 82 11.89 7.25 0.47
N LEU A 83 11.83 8.56 0.66
CA LEU A 83 12.22 9.53 -0.36
C LEU A 83 13.70 9.42 -0.71
N ALA A 84 14.55 9.22 0.29
CA ALA A 84 15.98 9.02 0.07
C ALA A 84 16.26 7.75 -0.73
N VAL A 85 15.56 6.65 -0.40
CA VAL A 85 15.68 5.38 -1.13
C VAL A 85 15.19 5.53 -2.58
N LEU A 86 14.06 6.20 -2.76
CA LEU A 86 13.49 6.42 -4.09
C LEU A 86 14.45 7.22 -4.98
N ASN A 87 15.10 8.24 -4.42
CA ASN A 87 16.12 8.99 -5.13
C ASN A 87 17.33 8.13 -5.48
N ARG A 88 17.92 7.48 -4.49
CA ARG A 88 19.19 6.74 -4.66
C ARG A 88 19.03 5.47 -5.49
N HIS A 89 17.98 4.71 -5.25
CA HIS A 89 17.79 3.37 -5.82
C HIS A 89 16.67 3.28 -6.85
N GLY A 90 15.76 4.23 -6.86
CA GLY A 90 14.70 4.31 -7.87
C GLY A 90 14.99 5.30 -8.98
N GLY A 91 16.01 6.12 -8.82
CA GLY A 91 16.38 7.13 -9.83
C GLY A 91 15.38 8.28 -9.96
N ILE A 92 14.57 8.52 -8.93
CA ILE A 92 13.53 9.54 -8.96
C ILE A 92 13.75 10.53 -7.83
N ALA A 93 14.14 11.75 -8.20
CA ALA A 93 14.41 12.81 -7.26
C ALA A 93 13.15 13.63 -7.00
N CYS A 94 12.76 13.72 -5.71
CA CYS A 94 11.63 14.53 -5.28
C CYS A 94 12.07 15.68 -4.37
N PHE A 95 13.34 16.08 -4.41
CA PHE A 95 13.86 17.11 -3.51
C PHE A 95 13.21 18.47 -3.73
N ASP A 96 12.73 18.75 -4.93
CA ASP A 96 12.06 20.00 -5.32
C ASP A 96 10.54 19.85 -5.40
N GLN A 97 10.02 18.77 -4.85
CA GLN A 97 8.58 18.46 -4.89
C GLN A 97 7.97 18.55 -3.50
N ASP A 98 6.74 19.05 -3.42
CA ASP A 98 5.89 18.86 -2.25
C ASP A 98 5.37 17.44 -2.28
N VAL A 99 5.36 16.76 -1.13
CA VAL A 99 4.88 15.39 -1.00
C VAL A 99 3.85 15.30 0.12
N PHE A 100 2.66 14.84 -0.22
CA PHE A 100 1.58 14.62 0.72
C PHE A 100 1.16 13.16 0.66
N LEU A 101 1.05 12.52 1.83
CA LEU A 101 0.59 11.15 1.96
C LEU A 101 -0.60 11.10 2.89
N ASN A 102 -1.60 10.31 2.51
CA ASN A 102 -2.79 10.12 3.31
C ASN A 102 -3.24 8.67 3.25
N THR A 103 -3.56 8.10 4.41
CA THR A 103 -4.27 6.82 4.45
C THR A 103 -5.77 7.11 4.44
N VAL A 104 -6.46 6.58 3.45
CA VAL A 104 -7.90 6.82 3.29
C VAL A 104 -8.66 6.20 4.45
N GLY A 105 -9.64 6.93 4.99
CA GLY A 105 -10.45 6.47 6.12
C GLY A 105 -9.85 6.70 7.48
N GLY A 106 -8.75 7.45 7.57
CA GLY A 106 -8.13 7.79 8.84
C GLY A 106 -7.40 6.65 9.53
N VAL A 107 -7.10 5.58 8.82
CA VAL A 107 -6.39 4.43 9.38
C VAL A 107 -4.95 4.82 9.67
N LYS A 108 -4.45 4.45 10.86
CA LYS A 108 -3.03 4.65 11.20
C LYS A 108 -2.27 3.36 10.89
N ILE A 109 -1.22 3.49 10.08
CA ILE A 109 -0.37 2.37 9.70
C ILE A 109 0.99 2.54 10.34
N GLY A 110 1.35 1.60 11.23
CA GLY A 110 2.63 1.63 11.95
C GLY A 110 3.60 0.55 11.52
N GLU A 111 3.26 -0.29 10.55
CA GLU A 111 4.14 -1.39 10.16
C GLU A 111 4.97 -1.07 8.91
N PRO A 112 6.23 -1.54 8.87
CA PRO A 112 7.10 -1.32 7.70
C PRO A 112 6.60 -2.00 6.41
N ALA A 113 5.67 -2.95 6.51
CA ALA A 113 5.08 -3.60 5.35
C ALA A 113 4.39 -2.62 4.40
N ALA A 114 4.11 -1.41 4.84
CA ALA A 114 3.50 -0.35 4.02
C ALA A 114 4.49 0.33 3.07
N ASP A 115 5.80 0.18 3.27
CA ASP A 115 6.82 0.95 2.57
C ASP A 115 6.69 0.90 1.05
N LEU A 116 6.55 -0.31 0.51
CA LEU A 116 6.49 -0.49 -0.94
C LEU A 116 5.26 0.20 -1.53
N ALA A 117 4.12 0.08 -0.86
CA ALA A 117 2.89 0.75 -1.29
C ALA A 117 3.02 2.28 -1.25
N VAL A 118 3.67 2.82 -0.23
CA VAL A 118 3.94 4.25 -0.12
C VAL A 118 4.80 4.73 -1.29
N ILE A 119 5.89 4.05 -1.57
CA ILE A 119 6.79 4.41 -2.68
C ILE A 119 6.06 4.33 -4.01
N LEU A 120 5.30 3.28 -4.26
CA LEU A 120 4.59 3.12 -5.52
C LEU A 120 3.46 4.14 -5.67
N ALA A 121 2.81 4.53 -4.59
CA ALA A 121 1.83 5.62 -4.60
C ALA A 121 2.48 6.95 -4.98
N MET A 122 3.64 7.27 -4.38
CA MET A 122 4.39 8.48 -4.72
C MET A 122 4.83 8.48 -6.18
N LEU A 123 5.34 7.36 -6.66
CA LEU A 123 5.76 7.21 -8.05
C LEU A 123 4.58 7.38 -9.00
N SER A 124 3.46 6.79 -8.69
CA SER A 124 2.23 6.91 -9.48
C SER A 124 1.79 8.38 -9.61
N SER A 125 1.81 9.12 -8.50
CA SER A 125 1.49 10.54 -8.50
C SER A 125 2.52 11.35 -9.31
N PHE A 126 3.81 11.12 -9.05
CA PHE A 126 4.89 11.83 -9.73
C PHE A 126 4.83 11.67 -11.25
N ARG A 127 4.52 10.47 -11.72
CA ARG A 127 4.40 10.15 -13.15
C ARG A 127 3.02 10.39 -13.72
N ASN A 128 2.06 10.74 -12.87
CA ASN A 128 0.65 10.90 -13.24
C ASN A 128 0.10 9.66 -13.98
N ARG A 129 0.42 8.49 -13.45
CA ARG A 129 0.05 7.20 -14.05
C ARG A 129 -0.55 6.30 -12.97
N PRO A 130 -1.81 5.86 -13.10
CA PRO A 130 -2.42 4.95 -12.15
C PRO A 130 -1.64 3.65 -12.00
N MET A 131 -1.76 3.02 -10.84
CA MET A 131 -1.27 1.66 -10.64
C MET A 131 -2.01 0.69 -11.56
N PRO A 132 -1.40 -0.45 -11.91
CA PRO A 132 -2.11 -1.48 -12.66
C PRO A 132 -3.42 -1.85 -11.96
N GLU A 133 -4.44 -2.16 -12.77
CA GLU A 133 -5.78 -2.42 -12.27
C GLU A 133 -5.82 -3.57 -11.25
N LYS A 134 -6.62 -3.41 -10.19
CA LYS A 134 -6.87 -4.45 -9.18
C LYS A 134 -5.58 -5.02 -8.59
N THR A 135 -4.66 -4.13 -8.22
CA THR A 135 -3.36 -4.51 -7.68
C THR A 135 -3.26 -4.17 -6.20
N VAL A 136 -2.84 -5.13 -5.39
CA VAL A 136 -2.44 -4.89 -4.00
C VAL A 136 -0.92 -4.94 -3.89
N VAL A 137 -0.40 -4.26 -2.88
CA VAL A 137 1.03 -4.15 -2.65
C VAL A 137 1.32 -4.31 -1.16
N PHE A 138 2.41 -4.98 -0.82
CA PHE A 138 3.01 -4.92 0.51
C PHE A 138 4.49 -5.26 0.41
N GLY A 139 5.26 -4.80 1.39
CA GLY A 139 6.70 -5.08 1.46
C GLY A 139 7.42 -4.00 2.23
N GLU A 140 8.44 -4.39 2.99
CA GLU A 140 9.33 -3.47 3.67
C GLU A 140 10.48 -3.09 2.73
N ILE A 141 10.89 -1.85 2.75
CA ILE A 141 12.01 -1.35 1.94
C ILE A 141 13.20 -1.05 2.85
N GLY A 142 14.33 -1.67 2.54
CA GLY A 142 15.59 -1.37 3.22
C GLY A 142 16.33 -0.20 2.57
N LEU A 143 17.34 0.32 3.26
CA LEU A 143 18.10 1.48 2.80
C LEU A 143 18.92 1.22 1.55
N SER A 144 19.14 -0.04 1.21
CA SER A 144 19.82 -0.41 -0.05
C SER A 144 18.85 -0.62 -1.21
N GLY A 145 17.58 -0.28 -1.02
CA GLY A 145 16.56 -0.48 -2.04
C GLY A 145 16.05 -1.91 -2.13
N GLU A 146 16.43 -2.77 -1.19
CA GLU A 146 15.97 -4.15 -1.16
C GLU A 146 14.53 -4.23 -0.66
N VAL A 147 13.77 -5.17 -1.21
CA VAL A 147 12.40 -5.45 -0.75
C VAL A 147 12.46 -6.62 0.21
N ARG A 148 12.14 -6.36 1.47
CA ARG A 148 12.24 -7.33 2.55
C ARG A 148 10.91 -8.01 2.82
N PRO A 149 10.92 -9.29 3.22
CA PRO A 149 9.69 -10.01 3.53
C PRO A 149 8.99 -9.43 4.75
N VAL A 150 7.69 -9.65 4.80
CA VAL A 150 6.84 -9.21 5.90
C VAL A 150 6.13 -10.40 6.51
N ALA A 151 5.65 -10.24 7.73
CA ALA A 151 4.90 -11.28 8.41
C ALA A 151 3.55 -11.52 7.74
N ARG A 152 3.07 -12.74 7.80
CA ARG A 152 1.73 -13.14 7.37
C ARG A 152 1.43 -12.84 5.90
N GLY A 153 2.40 -13.05 5.03
CA GLY A 153 2.23 -12.83 3.59
C GLY A 153 1.08 -13.63 3.00
N GLN A 154 0.92 -14.89 3.43
CA GLN A 154 -0.16 -15.77 2.93
C GLN A 154 -1.54 -15.21 3.27
N GLU A 155 -1.74 -14.76 4.50
CA GLU A 155 -3.02 -14.19 4.94
C GLU A 155 -3.35 -12.92 4.20
N ARG A 156 -2.35 -12.09 3.92
CA ARG A 156 -2.51 -10.85 3.14
C ARG A 156 -2.97 -11.18 1.71
N LEU A 157 -2.35 -12.18 1.09
CA LEU A 157 -2.71 -12.60 -0.27
C LEU A 157 -4.12 -13.21 -0.33
N LYS A 158 -4.49 -14.01 0.67
CA LYS A 158 -5.83 -14.59 0.75
C LYS A 158 -6.90 -13.51 0.82
N GLU A 159 -6.68 -12.48 1.62
CA GLU A 159 -7.63 -11.38 1.72
C GLU A 159 -7.76 -10.64 0.39
N ALA A 160 -6.65 -10.37 -0.28
CA ALA A 160 -6.65 -9.70 -1.58
C ALA A 160 -7.43 -10.50 -2.62
N GLU A 161 -7.17 -11.80 -2.73
CA GLU A 161 -7.87 -12.67 -3.68
C GLU A 161 -9.37 -12.75 -3.36
N LYS A 162 -9.71 -12.91 -2.09
CA LYS A 162 -11.10 -12.96 -1.64
C LYS A 162 -11.89 -11.72 -2.03
N LEU A 163 -11.25 -10.55 -2.02
CA LEU A 163 -11.89 -9.28 -2.32
C LEU A 163 -11.85 -8.91 -3.81
N GLY A 164 -11.41 -9.84 -4.65
CA GLY A 164 -11.46 -9.68 -6.09
C GLY A 164 -10.29 -8.97 -6.72
N PHE A 165 -9.21 -8.75 -5.99
CA PHE A 165 -7.98 -8.24 -6.57
C PHE A 165 -7.35 -9.29 -7.46
N LYS A 166 -6.66 -8.85 -8.50
CA LYS A 166 -6.16 -9.73 -9.56
C LYS A 166 -4.64 -9.79 -9.60
N ARG A 167 -3.96 -8.81 -9.01
CA ARG A 167 -2.50 -8.71 -9.01
C ARG A 167 -2.00 -8.37 -7.62
N ALA A 168 -0.80 -8.85 -7.30
CA ALA A 168 -0.12 -8.51 -6.06
C ALA A 168 1.36 -8.29 -6.35
N ILE A 169 1.92 -7.20 -5.86
CA ILE A 169 3.35 -6.91 -5.90
C ILE A 169 3.86 -7.08 -4.48
N VAL A 170 4.71 -8.08 -4.26
CA VAL A 170 5.08 -8.52 -2.92
C VAL A 170 6.57 -8.87 -2.87
N PRO A 171 7.16 -8.95 -1.68
CA PRO A 171 8.53 -9.44 -1.57
C PRO A 171 8.66 -10.85 -2.14
N LYS A 172 9.73 -11.10 -2.87
CA LYS A 172 9.98 -12.43 -3.45
C LYS A 172 9.95 -13.52 -2.40
N ALA A 173 10.48 -13.25 -1.21
CA ALA A 173 10.48 -14.21 -0.10
C ALA A 173 9.09 -14.49 0.47
N ASN A 174 8.09 -13.67 0.17
CA ASN A 174 6.69 -13.89 0.56
C ASN A 174 5.87 -14.61 -0.51
N MET A 175 6.45 -14.98 -1.63
CA MET A 175 5.71 -15.72 -2.66
C MET A 175 5.26 -17.08 -2.12
N PRO A 176 4.05 -17.51 -2.49
CA PRO A 176 3.58 -18.84 -2.10
C PRO A 176 4.45 -19.93 -2.73
N ARG A 177 4.61 -21.04 -2.03
CA ARG A 177 5.38 -22.20 -2.55
C ARG A 177 4.73 -22.80 -3.78
N ASN A 178 3.39 -22.72 -3.85
CA ASN A 178 2.62 -23.25 -4.95
C ASN A 178 1.69 -22.16 -5.48
N ALA A 179 1.91 -21.73 -6.72
CA ALA A 179 1.10 -20.71 -7.36
C ALA A 179 -0.39 -21.10 -7.47
N LYS A 180 -0.69 -22.40 -7.43
CA LYS A 180 -2.07 -22.89 -7.48
C LYS A 180 -2.89 -22.57 -6.23
N GLU A 181 -2.25 -22.17 -5.14
CA GLU A 181 -2.95 -21.73 -3.93
C GLU A 181 -3.77 -20.46 -4.18
N PHE A 182 -3.38 -19.65 -5.17
CA PHE A 182 -4.03 -18.38 -5.51
C PHE A 182 -4.36 -18.35 -7.01
N PRO A 183 -5.36 -19.14 -7.45
CA PRO A 183 -5.62 -19.28 -8.88
C PRO A 183 -6.11 -18.02 -9.59
N ASN A 184 -6.67 -17.07 -8.83
CA ASN A 184 -7.22 -15.84 -9.38
C ASN A 184 -6.34 -14.61 -9.13
N LEU A 185 -5.15 -14.81 -8.57
CA LEU A 185 -4.25 -13.72 -8.21
C LEU A 185 -2.89 -13.93 -8.87
N LYS A 186 -2.50 -13.02 -9.74
CA LYS A 186 -1.16 -13.02 -10.33
C LYS A 186 -0.21 -12.33 -9.37
N ILE A 187 0.79 -13.05 -8.88
CA ILE A 187 1.69 -12.57 -7.85
C ILE A 187 3.06 -12.29 -8.46
N TYR A 188 3.51 -11.05 -8.32
CA TYR A 188 4.82 -10.59 -8.75
C TYR A 188 5.72 -10.48 -7.52
N GLY A 189 6.68 -11.41 -7.40
CA GLY A 189 7.67 -11.36 -6.33
C GLY A 189 8.85 -10.51 -6.74
N VAL A 190 9.15 -9.49 -5.96
CA VAL A 190 10.22 -8.54 -6.25
C VAL A 190 11.25 -8.54 -5.14
N SER A 191 12.53 -8.37 -5.49
CA SER A 191 13.65 -8.33 -4.54
C SER A 191 14.22 -6.93 -4.38
N SER A 192 13.94 -6.02 -5.32
CA SER A 192 14.43 -4.65 -5.29
C SER A 192 13.34 -3.67 -5.68
N LEU A 193 13.54 -2.41 -5.27
CA LEU A 193 12.64 -1.33 -5.66
C LEU A 193 12.57 -1.21 -7.18
N GLN A 194 13.69 -1.37 -7.88
CA GLN A 194 13.71 -1.26 -9.34
C GLN A 194 12.83 -2.33 -9.99
N GLU A 195 12.87 -3.57 -9.49
CA GLU A 195 11.99 -4.62 -10.00
C GLU A 195 10.51 -4.27 -9.81
N ALA A 196 10.16 -3.70 -8.65
CA ALA A 196 8.77 -3.28 -8.39
C ALA A 196 8.34 -2.17 -9.35
N ILE A 197 9.21 -1.22 -9.61
CA ILE A 197 8.94 -0.13 -10.57
C ILE A 197 8.72 -0.72 -11.98
N ASP A 198 9.54 -1.68 -12.37
CA ASP A 198 9.43 -2.33 -13.68
C ASP A 198 8.11 -3.08 -13.83
N VAL A 199 7.64 -3.76 -12.79
CA VAL A 199 6.34 -4.43 -12.80
C VAL A 199 5.20 -3.44 -13.05
N CYS A 200 5.26 -2.27 -12.42
CA CYS A 200 4.24 -1.23 -12.62
C CYS A 200 4.24 -0.68 -14.05
N ARG A 201 5.40 -0.59 -14.67
CA ARG A 201 5.55 -0.09 -16.05
C ARG A 201 5.08 -1.11 -17.09
N ASP A 202 5.42 -2.38 -16.88
CA ASP A 202 5.21 -3.46 -17.85
C ASP A 202 3.91 -4.25 -17.57
N GLY A 203 3.14 -3.82 -16.60
CA GLY A 203 1.98 -4.54 -16.05
C GLY A 203 0.69 -4.44 -16.85
N ASP A 204 0.74 -4.43 -18.16
CA ASP A 204 -0.45 -4.49 -19.02
C ASP A 204 -0.90 -5.92 -19.31
#